data_f0269ebfe36b8328e1825b63aaad04e3
#
_entry.id   f0269ebfe36b8328e1825b63aaad04e3
#
_cell.length_a   1.000
_cell.length_b   1.000
_cell.length_c   1.000
_cell.angle_alpha   90.00
_cell.angle_beta   90.00
_cell.angle_gamma   90.00
#
_symmetry.space_group_name_H-M   'P 1'
#
loop_
_entity.id
_entity.type
_entity.pdbx_description
1 polymer ?
#
loop_
_entity_poly.entity_id
_entity_poly.type
_entity_poly.pdbx_seq_one_letter_code
_entity_poly.pdbx_strand_id
1 'polypeptide(L)'
;DLHSFPTRRSSDLGNLKDDAKLIANYVDKLAKNEILDGAEENGYFSRGIRHQVWLDSKESAAKRGVDMLIKKLNGEEFKTELPISKKDLIPVATPIKNLKEAKIALLTTGGIVPVDNPDRIQSASATRWGRYDISKMDRLKSGEFKTIHAGFDPAAADNDPNVIVPLDVMKDLQKKGVYGKLHDYFYSTVGTGTTQAEASRMGKEMLEYLKADNVDGVIMVST
;
A
#
# COMPACT_ATOMS: atom_id res chain seq x y z
N ASP A 1 -17.15 14.39 8.12
CA ASP A 1 -16.66 13.06 8.52
C ASP A 1 -17.54 11.99 7.89
N LEU A 2 -17.23 11.59 6.64
CA LEU A 2 -17.98 10.60 5.84
C LEU A 2 -17.95 9.18 6.44
N HIS A 3 -17.22 8.98 7.53
CA HIS A 3 -17.05 7.68 8.17
C HIS A 3 -17.98 7.44 9.35
N SER A 4 -18.93 8.33 9.62
CA SER A 4 -19.79 8.29 10.81
C SER A 4 -21.18 7.69 10.58
N PHE A 5 -21.51 7.25 9.37
CA PHE A 5 -22.82 6.63 9.14
C PHE A 5 -22.86 5.19 9.67
N PRO A 6 -23.92 4.83 10.40
CA PRO A 6 -24.10 3.46 10.83
C PRO A 6 -24.25 2.52 9.62
N THR A 7 -23.58 1.38 9.65
CA THR A 7 -23.70 0.34 8.62
C THR A 7 -24.77 -0.65 9.01
N ARG A 8 -25.58 -1.09 8.06
CA ARG A 8 -26.58 -2.14 8.26
C ARG A 8 -25.95 -3.47 8.63
N ARG A 9 -26.63 -4.26 9.47
CA ARG A 9 -26.19 -5.60 9.90
C ARG A 9 -26.26 -6.65 8.79
N SER A 10 -27.14 -6.48 7.82
CA SER A 10 -27.21 -7.37 6.67
C SER A 10 -26.30 -6.88 5.56
N SER A 11 -25.62 -7.82 4.92
CA SER A 11 -24.76 -7.62 3.75
C SER A 11 -25.55 -7.17 2.51
N ASP A 12 -26.71 -6.64 2.71
CA ASP A 12 -27.59 -6.30 1.61
C ASP A 12 -27.05 -5.08 0.87
N LEU A 13 -26.66 -5.34 -0.32
CA LEU A 13 -26.95 -4.47 -1.45
C LEU A 13 -28.49 -4.32 -1.51
N GLY A 14 -29.05 -3.82 -0.38
CA GLY A 14 -30.40 -3.91 0.01
C GLY A 14 -31.32 -3.27 -0.98
N ASN A 15 -32.51 -3.60 -0.87
CA ASN A 15 -33.62 -3.01 -1.56
C ASN A 15 -33.62 -1.49 -1.34
N LEU A 16 -33.02 -0.74 -2.28
CA LEU A 16 -32.92 0.73 -2.27
C LEU A 16 -34.27 1.39 -1.91
N LYS A 17 -35.39 0.72 -2.26
CA LYS A 17 -36.74 1.17 -1.94
C LYS A 17 -37.04 1.12 -0.44
N ASP A 18 -36.55 0.15 0.28
CA ASP A 18 -36.77 0.05 1.72
C ASP A 18 -35.85 0.99 2.49
N ASP A 19 -34.62 1.17 2.01
CA ASP A 19 -33.72 2.18 2.57
C ASP A 19 -34.25 3.60 2.36
N ALA A 20 -34.80 3.90 1.19
CA ALA A 20 -35.45 5.19 0.93
C ALA A 20 -36.65 5.44 1.84
N LYS A 21 -37.49 4.43 2.12
CA LYS A 21 -38.61 4.55 3.08
C LYS A 21 -38.10 4.81 4.49
N LEU A 22 -37.04 4.15 4.91
CA LEU A 22 -36.46 4.31 6.24
C LEU A 22 -35.91 5.73 6.41
N ILE A 23 -35.18 6.24 5.41
CA ILE A 23 -34.68 7.63 5.40
C ILE A 23 -35.84 8.62 5.44
N ALA A 24 -36.90 8.40 4.64
CA ALA A 24 -38.06 9.27 4.64
C ALA A 24 -38.74 9.30 6.03
N ASN A 25 -38.84 8.17 6.73
CA ASN A 25 -39.36 8.11 8.09
C ASN A 25 -38.48 8.88 9.09
N TYR A 26 -37.14 8.82 8.95
CA TYR A 26 -36.25 9.62 9.80
C TYR A 26 -36.42 11.12 9.56
N VAL A 27 -36.54 11.54 8.30
CA VAL A 27 -36.77 12.95 7.96
C VAL A 27 -38.11 13.43 8.56
N ASP A 28 -39.17 12.63 8.49
CA ASP A 28 -40.48 12.96 9.07
C ASP A 28 -40.42 13.08 10.60
N LYS A 29 -39.77 12.12 11.28
CA LYS A 29 -39.54 12.19 12.74
C LYS A 29 -38.77 13.44 13.14
N LEU A 30 -37.67 13.75 12.43
CA LEU A 30 -36.87 14.94 12.71
C LEU A 30 -37.63 16.25 12.46
N ALA A 31 -38.44 16.30 11.41
CA ALA A 31 -39.31 17.47 11.12
C ALA A 31 -40.34 17.70 12.21
N LYS A 32 -40.77 16.67 12.94
CA LYS A 32 -41.67 16.71 14.09
C LYS A 32 -40.95 16.89 15.43
N ASN A 33 -39.62 17.07 15.44
CA ASN A 33 -38.78 17.11 16.64
C ASN A 33 -38.90 15.83 17.50
N GLU A 34 -39.18 14.69 16.89
CA GLU A 34 -39.21 13.40 17.56
C GLU A 34 -37.77 12.84 17.68
N ILE A 35 -37.52 12.08 18.75
CA ILE A 35 -36.24 11.41 18.96
C ILE A 35 -36.17 10.19 18.03
N LEU A 36 -35.05 10.02 17.33
CA LEU A 36 -34.81 8.82 16.54
C LEU A 36 -34.45 7.64 17.44
N ASP A 37 -34.95 6.46 17.09
CA ASP A 37 -34.60 5.22 17.75
C ASP A 37 -33.10 4.92 17.56
N GLY A 38 -32.55 4.07 18.44
CA GLY A 38 -31.14 3.66 18.35
C GLY A 38 -30.79 2.88 17.07
N ALA A 39 -29.53 2.74 16.81
CA ALA A 39 -29.07 2.04 15.61
C ALA A 39 -29.52 0.58 15.58
N GLU A 40 -29.55 -0.08 16.74
CA GLU A 40 -29.95 -1.50 16.87
C GLU A 40 -31.41 -1.74 16.55
N GLU A 41 -32.32 -0.87 17.01
CA GLU A 41 -33.74 -0.94 16.77
C GLU A 41 -34.08 -0.78 15.27
N ASN A 42 -33.22 -0.07 14.55
CA ASN A 42 -33.33 0.14 13.11
C ASN A 42 -32.54 -0.87 12.29
N GLY A 43 -31.96 -1.92 12.91
CA GLY A 43 -31.20 -2.95 12.21
C GLY A 43 -29.80 -2.55 11.76
N TYR A 44 -29.26 -1.46 12.32
CA TYR A 44 -27.89 -1.01 12.07
C TYR A 44 -26.94 -1.45 13.18
N PHE A 45 -25.66 -1.46 12.89
CA PHE A 45 -24.64 -1.57 13.93
C PHE A 45 -24.53 -0.27 14.72
N SER A 46 -24.29 -0.39 16.01
CA SER A 46 -23.98 0.74 16.86
C SER A 46 -22.70 1.43 16.35
N ARG A 47 -22.62 2.75 16.53
CA ARG A 47 -21.46 3.54 16.11
C ARG A 47 -20.15 3.00 16.71
N GLY A 48 -19.12 2.88 15.90
CA GLY A 48 -17.81 2.38 16.30
C GLY A 48 -17.68 0.85 16.26
N ILE A 49 -18.77 0.11 15.96
CA ILE A 49 -18.67 -1.33 15.73
C ILE A 49 -18.51 -1.57 14.23
N ARG A 50 -17.29 -1.92 13.82
CA ARG A 50 -16.96 -2.30 12.44
C ARG A 50 -16.23 -3.63 12.45
N HIS A 51 -16.62 -4.51 11.55
CA HIS A 51 -16.01 -5.81 11.43
C HIS A 51 -15.35 -5.96 10.07
N GLN A 52 -14.03 -6.20 10.05
CA GLN A 52 -13.36 -6.74 8.86
C GLN A 52 -13.73 -8.21 8.66
N VAL A 53 -13.94 -8.90 9.77
CA VAL A 53 -14.50 -10.24 9.84
C VAL A 53 -15.79 -10.10 10.60
N TRP A 54 -16.85 -10.76 10.14
CA TRP A 54 -18.15 -10.71 10.79
C TRP A 54 -18.04 -11.30 12.20
N LEU A 55 -18.25 -10.48 13.22
CA LEU A 55 -18.30 -10.88 14.62
C LEU A 55 -19.67 -10.60 15.18
N ASP A 56 -20.25 -11.57 15.87
CA ASP A 56 -21.49 -11.39 16.61
C ASP A 56 -21.19 -10.75 17.98
N SER A 57 -20.76 -9.48 17.94
CA SER A 57 -20.40 -8.70 19.13
C SER A 57 -21.04 -7.32 19.07
N LYS A 58 -21.66 -6.93 20.16
CA LYS A 58 -22.21 -5.59 20.36
C LYS A 58 -21.19 -4.59 20.94
N GLU A 59 -20.01 -5.05 21.30
CA GLU A 59 -18.97 -4.21 21.84
C GLU A 59 -18.18 -3.46 20.75
N SER A 60 -17.78 -2.24 21.03
CA SER A 60 -16.94 -1.45 20.11
C SER A 60 -15.56 -2.09 19.94
N ALA A 61 -14.95 -1.93 18.77
CA ALA A 61 -13.58 -2.40 18.52
C ALA A 61 -12.58 -1.78 19.52
N ALA A 62 -12.79 -0.53 19.91
CA ALA A 62 -11.96 0.14 20.89
C ALA A 62 -12.00 -0.58 22.27
N LYS A 63 -13.21 -0.94 22.76
CA LYS A 63 -13.34 -1.69 24.02
C LYS A 63 -12.65 -3.03 23.93
N ARG A 64 -12.89 -3.81 22.88
CA ARG A 64 -12.24 -5.13 22.69
C ARG A 64 -10.72 -5.01 22.62
N GLY A 65 -10.20 -3.96 21.96
CA GLY A 65 -8.76 -3.69 21.91
C GLY A 65 -8.16 -3.38 23.29
N VAL A 66 -8.83 -2.59 24.10
CA VAL A 66 -8.41 -2.29 25.47
C VAL A 66 -8.46 -3.54 26.35
N ASP A 67 -9.54 -4.33 26.29
CA ASP A 67 -9.68 -5.58 27.05
C ASP A 67 -8.55 -6.58 26.68
N MET A 68 -8.22 -6.68 25.39
CA MET A 68 -7.10 -7.51 24.92
C MET A 68 -5.75 -7.00 25.47
N LEU A 69 -5.54 -5.69 25.49
CA LEU A 69 -4.34 -5.08 26.06
C LEU A 69 -4.21 -5.36 27.56
N ILE A 70 -5.30 -5.21 28.32
CA ILE A 70 -5.33 -5.50 29.75
C ILE A 70 -4.98 -6.96 30.01
N LYS A 71 -5.57 -7.91 29.29
CA LYS A 71 -5.22 -9.32 29.37
C LYS A 71 -3.74 -9.57 29.14
N LYS A 72 -3.18 -8.95 28.07
CA LYS A 72 -1.75 -9.05 27.77
C LYS A 72 -0.87 -8.52 28.91
N LEU A 73 -1.22 -7.38 29.51
CA LEU A 73 -0.48 -6.79 30.62
C LEU A 73 -0.53 -7.65 31.89
N ASN A 74 -1.66 -8.33 32.12
CA ASN A 74 -1.84 -9.25 33.24
C ASN A 74 -1.20 -10.63 33.01
N GLY A 75 -0.67 -10.92 31.83
CA GLY A 75 -0.14 -12.25 31.50
C GLY A 75 -1.23 -13.30 31.22
N GLU A 76 -2.46 -12.86 30.97
CA GLU A 76 -3.59 -13.73 30.64
C GLU A 76 -3.59 -14.12 29.15
N GLU A 77 -4.18 -15.27 28.82
CA GLU A 77 -4.39 -15.65 27.43
C GLU A 77 -5.36 -14.70 26.72
N PHE A 78 -4.98 -14.27 25.52
CA PHE A 78 -5.84 -13.48 24.64
C PHE A 78 -5.73 -13.94 23.20
N LYS A 79 -6.79 -13.71 22.41
CA LYS A 79 -6.78 -13.93 20.97
C LYS A 79 -6.88 -12.59 20.25
N THR A 80 -6.02 -12.38 19.26
CA THR A 80 -6.19 -11.26 18.34
C THR A 80 -7.35 -11.53 17.40
N GLU A 81 -8.18 -10.51 17.18
CA GLU A 81 -9.28 -10.56 16.21
C GLU A 81 -8.81 -10.28 14.78
N LEU A 82 -7.63 -9.69 14.63
CA LEU A 82 -7.07 -9.44 13.33
C LEU A 82 -6.57 -10.74 12.72
N PRO A 83 -7.02 -11.10 11.50
CA PRO A 83 -6.43 -12.21 10.79
C PRO A 83 -4.99 -11.86 10.47
N ILE A 84 -4.06 -12.40 11.26
CA ILE A 84 -2.64 -12.32 10.93
C ILE A 84 -2.42 -13.31 9.80
N SER A 85 -2.31 -12.81 8.57
CA SER A 85 -1.87 -13.65 7.48
C SER A 85 -0.50 -14.23 7.84
N LYS A 86 -0.36 -15.55 7.79
CA LYS A 86 0.95 -16.20 7.84
C LYS A 86 1.74 -15.63 6.67
N LYS A 87 2.64 -14.69 6.94
CA LYS A 87 3.60 -14.25 5.93
C LYS A 87 4.53 -15.42 5.69
N ASP A 88 4.65 -15.83 4.45
CA ASP A 88 5.68 -16.78 4.07
C ASP A 88 7.03 -16.17 4.47
N LEU A 89 7.82 -16.93 5.22
CA LEU A 89 9.18 -16.53 5.56
C LEU A 89 9.98 -16.48 4.25
N ILE A 90 10.36 -15.29 3.82
CA ILE A 90 11.22 -15.14 2.66
C ILE A 90 12.64 -15.51 3.09
N PRO A 91 13.28 -16.51 2.45
CA PRO A 91 14.65 -16.89 2.77
C PRO A 91 15.59 -15.69 2.61
N VAL A 92 16.52 -15.52 3.55
CA VAL A 92 17.57 -14.52 3.42
C VAL A 92 18.47 -14.90 2.25
N ALA A 93 18.67 -13.98 1.32
CA ALA A 93 19.54 -14.21 0.17
C ALA A 93 21.00 -14.42 0.60
N THR A 94 21.75 -15.19 -0.18
CA THR A 94 23.20 -15.34 0.02
C THR A 94 23.89 -13.97 -0.14
N PRO A 95 24.78 -13.58 0.79
CA PRO A 95 25.49 -12.31 0.68
C PRO A 95 26.34 -12.22 -0.59
N ILE A 96 26.39 -11.03 -1.18
CA ILE A 96 27.29 -10.73 -2.30
C ILE A 96 28.73 -10.83 -1.79
N LYS A 97 29.54 -11.73 -2.36
CA LYS A 97 30.92 -12.00 -1.91
C LYS A 97 31.89 -10.87 -2.24
N ASN A 98 31.76 -10.29 -3.44
CA ASN A 98 32.61 -9.21 -3.91
C ASN A 98 31.77 -8.06 -4.46
N LEU A 99 31.50 -7.08 -3.62
CA LEU A 99 30.70 -5.92 -4.00
C LEU A 99 31.35 -5.08 -5.13
N LYS A 100 32.68 -5.06 -5.20
CA LYS A 100 33.41 -4.29 -6.24
C LYS A 100 33.23 -4.82 -7.66
N GLU A 101 32.77 -6.06 -7.80
CA GLU A 101 32.48 -6.68 -9.10
C GLU A 101 30.96 -6.79 -9.34
N ALA A 102 30.17 -6.55 -8.32
CA ALA A 102 28.73 -6.77 -8.36
C ALA A 102 27.99 -5.78 -9.27
N LYS A 103 27.01 -6.26 -9.99
CA LYS A 103 26.03 -5.47 -10.73
C LYS A 103 24.79 -5.25 -9.86
N ILE A 104 24.50 -3.99 -9.58
CA ILE A 104 23.38 -3.57 -8.72
C ILE A 104 22.28 -2.93 -9.55
N ALA A 105 21.02 -3.28 -9.32
CA ALA A 105 19.86 -2.63 -9.93
C ALA A 105 19.09 -1.78 -8.92
N LEU A 106 18.36 -0.80 -9.42
CA LEU A 106 17.42 0.02 -8.66
C LEU A 106 15.99 -0.41 -8.97
N LEU A 107 15.18 -0.52 -7.92
CA LEU A 107 13.75 -0.79 -8.00
C LEU A 107 13.03 0.11 -7.01
N THR A 108 11.85 0.63 -7.37
CA THR A 108 11.03 1.40 -6.44
C THR A 108 9.55 1.02 -6.52
N THR A 109 8.89 1.12 -5.38
CA THR A 109 7.42 1.11 -5.28
C THR A 109 6.85 2.53 -5.16
N GLY A 110 7.71 3.56 -5.20
CA GLY A 110 7.34 4.97 -5.12
C GLY A 110 6.78 5.58 -6.42
N GLY A 111 6.57 4.77 -7.46
CA GLY A 111 5.87 5.19 -8.66
C GLY A 111 6.60 6.24 -9.51
N ILE A 112 7.93 6.23 -9.52
CA ILE A 112 8.70 7.12 -10.39
C ILE A 112 8.63 6.61 -11.82
N VAL A 113 8.13 7.43 -12.72
CA VAL A 113 7.93 7.12 -14.14
C VAL A 113 8.32 8.31 -15.02
N PRO A 114 8.59 8.11 -16.32
CA PRO A 114 8.60 9.22 -17.29
C PRO A 114 7.29 10.02 -17.22
N VAL A 115 7.33 11.31 -17.49
CA VAL A 115 6.16 12.20 -17.30
C VAL A 115 4.90 11.76 -18.06
N ASP A 116 5.06 11.05 -19.18
CA ASP A 116 3.96 10.50 -19.99
C ASP A 116 3.43 9.15 -19.47
N ASN A 117 4.09 8.53 -18.46
CA ASN A 117 3.73 7.23 -17.91
C ASN A 117 3.41 6.20 -19.01
N PRO A 118 4.38 5.82 -19.87
CA PRO A 118 4.13 5.02 -21.07
C PRO A 118 3.53 3.64 -20.75
N ASP A 119 3.89 3.06 -19.59
CA ASP A 119 3.39 1.76 -19.14
C ASP A 119 2.02 1.85 -18.46
N ARG A 120 1.47 3.07 -18.32
CA ARG A 120 0.17 3.33 -17.68
C ARG A 120 0.05 2.65 -16.31
N ILE A 121 1.10 2.78 -15.50
CA ILE A 121 1.11 2.25 -14.14
C ILE A 121 0.06 3.01 -13.32
N GLN A 122 -0.74 2.29 -12.55
CA GLN A 122 -1.79 2.87 -11.72
C GLN A 122 -1.17 3.57 -10.49
N SER A 123 -1.78 4.67 -10.08
CA SER A 123 -1.34 5.48 -8.92
C SER A 123 -1.60 4.81 -7.56
N ALA A 124 -2.45 3.79 -7.54
CA ALA A 124 -2.74 2.91 -6.41
C ALA A 124 -3.21 1.56 -6.92
N SER A 125 -3.09 0.50 -6.10
CA SER A 125 -3.48 -0.87 -6.46
C SER A 125 -2.90 -1.30 -7.81
N ALA A 126 -1.60 -1.05 -7.99
CA ALA A 126 -0.93 -1.26 -9.27
C ALA A 126 -0.91 -2.74 -9.68
N THR A 127 -1.20 -2.97 -10.95
CA THR A 127 -1.07 -4.27 -11.62
C THR A 127 -0.05 -4.23 -12.75
N ARG A 128 0.65 -3.11 -12.89
CA ARG A 128 1.65 -2.85 -13.92
C ARG A 128 2.93 -2.33 -13.31
N TRP A 129 4.02 -2.52 -14.00
CA TRP A 129 5.34 -2.02 -13.67
C TRP A 129 6.04 -1.54 -14.94
N GLY A 130 7.07 -0.73 -14.80
CA GLY A 130 7.87 -0.20 -15.90
C GLY A 130 9.36 -0.47 -15.71
N ARG A 131 10.09 -0.50 -16.83
CA ARG A 131 11.53 -0.67 -16.93
C ARG A 131 12.10 0.48 -17.75
N TYR A 132 12.89 1.34 -17.15
CA TYR A 132 13.33 2.58 -17.77
C TYR A 132 14.84 2.64 -17.87
N ASP A 133 15.34 2.97 -19.07
CA ASP A 133 16.76 3.07 -19.40
C ASP A 133 17.40 4.29 -18.70
N ILE A 134 18.44 4.04 -17.91
CA ILE A 134 19.25 5.03 -17.20
C ILE A 134 20.73 4.94 -17.58
N SER A 135 21.06 4.17 -18.62
CA SER A 135 22.45 3.91 -19.01
C SER A 135 23.23 5.19 -19.30
N LYS A 136 22.57 6.19 -19.91
CA LYS A 136 23.14 7.48 -20.32
C LYS A 136 22.85 8.63 -19.35
N MET A 137 22.23 8.33 -18.19
CA MET A 137 21.84 9.34 -17.22
C MET A 137 22.79 9.32 -16.01
N ASP A 138 23.18 10.50 -15.52
CA ASP A 138 23.86 10.63 -14.24
C ASP A 138 22.89 10.86 -13.09
N ARG A 139 21.67 11.38 -13.37
CA ARG A 139 20.56 11.58 -12.44
C ARG A 139 19.24 11.64 -13.18
N LEU A 140 18.15 11.38 -12.47
CA LEU A 140 16.81 11.67 -12.96
C LEU A 140 16.52 13.17 -12.82
N LYS A 141 15.82 13.76 -13.81
CA LYS A 141 15.53 15.19 -13.81
C LYS A 141 14.05 15.45 -13.57
N SER A 142 13.77 16.49 -12.79
CA SER A 142 12.44 17.08 -12.71
C SER A 142 11.94 17.47 -14.10
N GLY A 143 10.67 17.23 -14.38
CA GLY A 143 10.07 17.47 -15.70
C GLY A 143 10.31 16.37 -16.75
N GLU A 144 11.31 15.49 -16.59
CA GLU A 144 11.48 14.27 -17.39
C GLU A 144 10.87 13.06 -16.68
N PHE A 145 10.95 13.04 -15.34
CA PHE A 145 10.34 12.02 -14.47
C PHE A 145 9.44 12.68 -13.43
N LYS A 146 8.45 11.92 -12.98
CA LYS A 146 7.52 12.30 -11.91
C LYS A 146 7.14 11.11 -11.06
N THR A 147 6.58 11.35 -9.87
CA THR A 147 5.86 10.30 -9.15
C THR A 147 4.39 10.26 -9.58
N ILE A 148 3.82 9.06 -9.59
CA ILE A 148 2.38 8.84 -9.77
C ILE A 148 1.76 8.23 -8.51
N HIS A 149 2.52 8.06 -7.43
CA HIS A 149 2.10 7.38 -6.22
C HIS A 149 1.08 8.20 -5.43
N ALA A 150 -0.13 7.69 -5.22
CA ALA A 150 -1.23 8.40 -4.58
C ALA A 150 -1.15 8.43 -3.02
N GLY A 151 -0.14 7.81 -2.42
CA GLY A 151 -0.07 7.61 -0.97
C GLY A 151 0.80 8.62 -0.21
N PHE A 152 1.44 9.57 -0.88
CA PHE A 152 2.25 10.63 -0.26
C PHE A 152 2.20 11.93 -1.07
N ASP A 153 2.69 13.04 -0.49
CA ASP A 153 2.80 14.31 -1.19
C ASP A 153 3.85 14.22 -2.30
N PRO A 154 3.50 14.42 -3.58
CA PRO A 154 4.41 14.28 -4.70
C PRO A 154 5.49 15.37 -4.79
N ALA A 155 5.33 16.50 -4.10
CA ALA A 155 6.12 17.71 -4.32
C ALA A 155 7.62 17.48 -4.23
N ALA A 156 8.11 16.74 -3.23
CA ALA A 156 9.54 16.46 -3.08
C ALA A 156 10.07 15.56 -4.19
N ALA A 157 9.33 14.51 -4.56
CA ALA A 157 9.72 13.54 -5.57
C ALA A 157 9.64 14.11 -7.00
N ASP A 158 8.68 14.99 -7.27
CA ASP A 158 8.56 15.67 -8.58
C ASP A 158 9.62 16.76 -8.74
N ASN A 159 10.02 17.40 -7.64
CA ASN A 159 11.14 18.36 -7.64
C ASN A 159 12.51 17.68 -7.82
N ASP A 160 12.72 16.55 -7.16
CA ASP A 160 13.91 15.72 -7.34
C ASP A 160 13.58 14.22 -7.28
N PRO A 161 13.37 13.54 -8.42
CA PRO A 161 13.06 12.11 -8.44
C PRO A 161 14.14 11.21 -7.80
N ASN A 162 15.37 11.74 -7.62
CA ASN A 162 16.46 10.97 -7.03
C ASN A 162 16.26 10.72 -5.52
N VAL A 163 15.37 11.45 -4.84
CA VAL A 163 14.99 11.15 -3.44
C VAL A 163 14.29 9.78 -3.32
N ILE A 164 13.70 9.30 -4.40
CA ILE A 164 13.03 7.97 -4.46
C ILE A 164 13.88 6.96 -5.24
N VAL A 165 14.47 7.35 -6.36
CA VAL A 165 15.37 6.50 -7.15
C VAL A 165 16.76 7.13 -7.11
N PRO A 166 17.63 6.73 -6.18
CA PRO A 166 18.88 7.43 -5.89
C PRO A 166 19.95 7.19 -6.97
N LEU A 167 19.63 7.56 -8.23
CA LEU A 167 20.49 7.33 -9.38
C LEU A 167 21.81 8.09 -9.26
N ASP A 168 21.76 9.36 -8.89
CA ASP A 168 22.92 10.23 -8.75
C ASP A 168 23.89 9.71 -7.71
N VAL A 169 23.42 9.33 -6.52
CA VAL A 169 24.24 8.72 -5.45
C VAL A 169 24.84 7.40 -5.93
N MET A 170 24.06 6.56 -6.60
CA MET A 170 24.54 5.27 -7.09
C MET A 170 25.60 5.45 -8.19
N LYS A 171 25.45 6.41 -9.11
CA LYS A 171 26.48 6.74 -10.11
C LYS A 171 27.77 7.24 -9.44
N ASP A 172 27.66 8.04 -8.39
CA ASP A 172 28.82 8.51 -7.62
C ASP A 172 29.54 7.38 -6.88
N LEU A 173 28.79 6.48 -6.25
CA LEU A 173 29.36 5.31 -5.58
C LEU A 173 30.06 4.37 -6.57
N GLN A 174 29.49 4.18 -7.76
CA GLN A 174 30.14 3.42 -8.82
C GLN A 174 31.45 4.08 -9.26
N LYS A 175 31.45 5.40 -9.51
CA LYS A 175 32.69 6.16 -9.86
C LYS A 175 33.76 6.03 -8.78
N LYS A 176 33.35 5.95 -7.51
CA LYS A 176 34.28 5.73 -6.36
C LYS A 176 34.72 4.27 -6.18
N GLY A 177 34.24 3.34 -7.00
CA GLY A 177 34.59 1.92 -6.93
C GLY A 177 34.04 1.20 -5.69
N VAL A 178 32.94 1.69 -5.11
CA VAL A 178 32.30 1.07 -3.96
C VAL A 178 31.63 -0.25 -4.39
N TYR A 179 31.06 -0.29 -5.59
CA TYR A 179 30.54 -1.49 -6.23
C TYR A 179 30.89 -1.51 -7.72
N GLY A 180 30.65 -2.65 -8.41
CA GLY A 180 31.11 -2.87 -9.76
C GLY A 180 30.38 -2.03 -10.82
N LYS A 181 29.12 -2.33 -11.07
CA LYS A 181 28.32 -1.67 -12.12
C LYS A 181 26.87 -1.42 -11.67
N LEU A 182 26.34 -0.23 -11.99
CA LEU A 182 24.91 0.00 -11.95
C LEU A 182 24.26 -0.63 -13.18
N HIS A 183 23.15 -1.35 -12.99
CA HIS A 183 22.35 -1.87 -14.08
C HIS A 183 21.81 -0.73 -14.95
N ASP A 184 21.71 -0.98 -16.24
CA ASP A 184 21.37 0.05 -17.23
C ASP A 184 19.90 0.47 -17.18
N TYR A 185 19.07 -0.24 -16.38
CA TYR A 185 17.64 0.06 -16.20
C TYR A 185 17.28 0.13 -14.71
N PHE A 186 16.31 0.99 -14.37
CA PHE A 186 15.60 0.87 -13.10
C PHE A 186 14.17 0.38 -13.32
N TYR A 187 13.60 -0.19 -12.28
CA TYR A 187 12.25 -0.76 -12.28
C TYR A 187 11.35 0.03 -11.36
N SER A 188 10.11 0.27 -11.79
CA SER A 188 9.15 1.06 -11.01
C SER A 188 7.76 0.45 -11.03
N THR A 189 7.10 0.51 -9.90
CA THR A 189 5.68 0.25 -9.71
C THR A 189 5.14 1.12 -8.58
N VAL A 190 3.87 0.96 -8.20
CA VAL A 190 3.27 1.66 -7.06
C VAL A 190 2.90 0.64 -5.98
N GLY A 191 3.34 0.91 -4.74
CA GLY A 191 3.10 0.00 -3.60
C GLY A 191 1.73 0.19 -2.95
N THR A 192 1.23 1.41 -2.90
CA THR A 192 -0.02 1.74 -2.18
C THR A 192 -1.21 0.93 -2.71
N GLY A 193 -1.88 0.21 -1.81
CA GLY A 193 -3.05 -0.62 -2.15
C GLY A 193 -2.77 -1.83 -3.04
N THR A 194 -1.52 -2.05 -3.48
CA THR A 194 -1.14 -3.20 -4.29
C THR A 194 -1.19 -4.47 -3.45
N THR A 195 -1.91 -5.48 -3.94
CA THR A 195 -2.06 -6.75 -3.23
C THR A 195 -0.76 -7.55 -3.22
N GLN A 196 -0.59 -8.42 -2.21
CA GLN A 196 0.57 -9.31 -2.14
C GLN A 196 0.68 -10.22 -3.39
N ALA A 197 -0.45 -10.66 -3.93
CA ALA A 197 -0.50 -11.49 -5.13
C ALA A 197 0.07 -10.74 -6.35
N GLU A 198 -0.36 -9.50 -6.58
CA GLU A 198 0.13 -8.66 -7.66
C GLU A 198 1.61 -8.27 -7.47
N ALA A 199 2.02 -7.91 -6.26
CA ALA A 199 3.41 -7.63 -5.95
C ALA A 199 4.31 -8.85 -6.23
N SER A 200 3.85 -10.05 -5.86
CA SER A 200 4.57 -11.31 -6.13
C SER A 200 4.66 -11.61 -7.63
N ARG A 201 3.57 -11.39 -8.38
CA ARG A 201 3.56 -11.59 -9.85
C ARG A 201 4.54 -10.62 -10.53
N MET A 202 4.41 -9.33 -10.28
CA MET A 202 5.29 -8.30 -10.86
C MET A 202 6.76 -8.55 -10.47
N GLY A 203 7.02 -8.90 -9.21
CA GLY A 203 8.37 -9.21 -8.75
C GLY A 203 8.99 -10.41 -9.47
N LYS A 204 8.22 -11.45 -9.77
CA LYS A 204 8.69 -12.60 -10.58
C LYS A 204 9.03 -12.18 -12.01
N GLU A 205 8.19 -11.38 -12.63
CA GLU A 205 8.44 -10.87 -13.99
C GLU A 205 9.71 -10.01 -14.05
N MET A 206 9.88 -9.08 -13.10
CA MET A 206 11.11 -8.25 -12.99
C MET A 206 12.35 -9.12 -12.76
N LEU A 207 12.23 -10.17 -11.93
CA LEU A 207 13.32 -11.07 -11.61
C LEU A 207 13.88 -11.81 -12.84
N GLU A 208 13.03 -12.12 -13.83
CA GLU A 208 13.47 -12.75 -15.09
C GLU A 208 14.44 -11.84 -15.86
N TYR A 209 14.12 -10.54 -15.96
CA TYR A 209 15.02 -9.55 -16.57
C TYR A 209 16.30 -9.37 -15.78
N LEU A 210 16.20 -9.25 -14.46
CA LEU A 210 17.37 -9.08 -13.60
C LEU A 210 18.34 -10.26 -13.70
N LYS A 211 17.81 -11.49 -13.75
CA LYS A 211 18.62 -12.70 -13.93
C LYS A 211 19.25 -12.77 -15.32
N ALA A 212 18.49 -12.47 -16.37
CA ALA A 212 18.99 -12.46 -17.75
C ALA A 212 20.16 -11.47 -17.92
N ASP A 213 20.10 -10.35 -17.22
CA ASP A 213 21.12 -9.30 -17.24
C ASP A 213 22.24 -9.54 -16.20
N ASN A 214 22.27 -10.69 -15.52
CA ASN A 214 23.24 -11.04 -14.47
C ASN A 214 23.37 -9.98 -13.39
N VAL A 215 22.26 -9.55 -12.83
CA VAL A 215 22.22 -8.62 -11.68
C VAL A 215 22.45 -9.41 -10.39
N ASP A 216 23.42 -8.98 -9.57
CA ASP A 216 23.79 -9.63 -8.32
C ASP A 216 22.99 -9.16 -7.12
N GLY A 217 22.49 -7.94 -7.17
CA GLY A 217 21.71 -7.35 -6.08
C GLY A 217 20.77 -6.24 -6.53
N VAL A 218 19.72 -6.02 -5.74
CA VAL A 218 18.71 -4.98 -5.99
C VAL A 218 18.58 -4.10 -4.76
N ILE A 219 18.66 -2.79 -4.96
CA ILE A 219 18.25 -1.81 -3.96
C ILE A 219 16.80 -1.46 -4.25
N MET A 220 15.91 -1.82 -3.33
CA MET A 220 14.50 -1.51 -3.41
C MET A 220 14.17 -0.36 -2.47
N VAL A 221 13.64 0.74 -3.04
CA VAL A 221 13.16 1.89 -2.27
C VAL A 221 11.64 1.85 -2.22
N SER A 222 11.10 1.79 -1.00
CA SER A 222 9.66 1.89 -0.74
C SER A 222 9.32 3.26 -0.14
N THR A 223 8.09 3.69 -0.32
CA THR A 223 7.54 4.93 0.25
C THR A 223 6.36 4.61 1.15
#